data_e7246b889ca4a9aeec5e5f233056e551
#
_entry.id   e7246b889ca4a9aeec5e5f233056e551
#
_cell.length_a   1.000
_cell.length_b   1.000
_cell.length_c   1.000
_cell.angle_alpha   90.00
_cell.angle_beta   90.00
_cell.angle_gamma   90.00
#
_symmetry.space_group_name_H-M   'P 1'
#
loop_
_entity.id
_entity.type
_entity.pdbx_description
1 polymer ?
#
loop_
_entity_poly.entity_id
_entity_poly.type
_entity_poly.pdbx_seq_one_letter_code
_entity_poly.pdbx_strand_id
1 'polypeptide(L)'
;MLTPKQVIEDIRRKQYGIGLPSDAESSPVIASMRAKLDRALKLLSTDLYAKDIHFVLELLQNAEDNSYAPGVVPEIRFVLTNDAILVQNNEVGFSEENIRSICDVANSSKKKRLGYVGEKGIGFKSVFRVTDEPLIVSNGF
;
A
#
# COMPACT_ATOMS: atom_id res chain seq x y z
N MET A 1 -9.33 -10.99 17.98
CA MET A 1 -8.61 -10.60 16.73
C MET A 1 -9.62 -9.90 15.85
N LEU A 2 -9.28 -8.76 15.25
CA LEU A 2 -10.17 -8.05 14.34
C LEU A 2 -10.33 -8.82 13.02
N THR A 3 -11.51 -8.76 12.43
CA THR A 3 -11.71 -9.24 11.06
C THR A 3 -11.04 -8.28 10.05
N PRO A 4 -10.68 -8.73 8.83
CA PRO A 4 -10.12 -7.86 7.79
C PRO A 4 -10.95 -6.59 7.57
N LYS A 5 -12.27 -6.71 7.49
CA LYS A 5 -13.18 -5.57 7.37
C LYS A 5 -13.05 -4.58 8.53
N GLN A 6 -13.00 -5.10 9.77
CA GLN A 6 -12.82 -4.25 10.96
C GLN A 6 -11.48 -3.53 10.97
N VAL A 7 -10.41 -4.18 10.49
CA VAL A 7 -9.09 -3.55 10.34
C VAL A 7 -9.15 -2.37 9.37
N ILE A 8 -9.76 -2.55 8.21
CA ILE A 8 -9.91 -1.47 7.22
C ILE A 8 -10.74 -0.31 7.76
N GLU A 9 -11.86 -0.61 8.44
CA GLU A 9 -12.69 0.43 9.06
C GLU A 9 -11.95 1.18 10.18
N ASP A 10 -11.14 0.49 10.97
CA ASP A 10 -10.32 1.08 12.02
C ASP A 10 -9.28 2.04 11.43
N ILE A 11 -8.58 1.64 10.37
CA ILE A 11 -7.63 2.49 9.64
C ILE A 11 -8.34 3.74 9.09
N ARG A 12 -9.44 3.56 8.35
CA ARG A 12 -10.21 4.65 7.76
C ARG A 12 -10.63 5.69 8.80
N ARG A 13 -11.13 5.20 9.94
CA ARG A 13 -11.65 6.06 11.01
C ARG A 13 -10.55 6.75 11.79
N LYS A 14 -9.52 6.00 12.25
CA LYS A 14 -8.50 6.53 13.16
C LYS A 14 -7.41 7.31 12.45
N GLN A 15 -7.01 6.89 11.25
CA GLN A 15 -5.91 7.55 10.53
C GLN A 15 -6.41 8.66 9.59
N TYR A 16 -7.60 8.48 9.00
CA TYR A 16 -8.10 9.37 7.96
C TYR A 16 -9.39 10.10 8.33
N GLY A 17 -9.97 9.82 9.49
CA GLY A 17 -11.22 10.44 9.95
C GLY A 17 -12.42 10.15 9.04
N ILE A 18 -12.41 9.04 8.28
CA ILE A 18 -13.51 8.63 7.39
C ILE A 18 -14.54 7.85 8.21
N GLY A 19 -15.83 8.22 8.09
CA GLY A 19 -16.92 7.60 8.85
C GLY A 19 -17.02 8.10 10.30
N LEU A 20 -16.46 9.27 10.60
CA LEU A 20 -16.74 9.99 11.84
C LEU A 20 -18.15 10.61 11.80
N PRO A 21 -18.73 11.03 12.95
CA PRO A 21 -19.95 11.83 12.96
C PRO A 21 -19.83 13.04 12.00
N SER A 22 -20.94 13.40 11.36
CA SER A 22 -20.98 14.35 10.25
C SER A 22 -20.33 15.72 10.55
N ASP A 23 -20.43 16.18 11.76
CA ASP A 23 -19.81 17.41 12.25
C ASP A 23 -18.27 17.32 12.31
N ALA A 24 -17.74 16.19 12.76
CA ALA A 24 -16.31 15.93 12.81
C ALA A 24 -15.73 15.62 11.41
N GLU A 25 -16.42 14.82 10.59
CA GLU A 25 -15.97 14.49 9.24
C GLU A 25 -15.95 15.69 8.30
N SER A 26 -16.89 16.61 8.49
CA SER A 26 -17.01 17.89 7.73
C SER A 26 -16.09 18.98 8.27
N SER A 27 -15.30 18.73 9.30
CA SER A 27 -14.39 19.70 9.88
C SER A 27 -13.41 20.26 8.84
N PRO A 28 -13.28 21.59 8.69
CA PRO A 28 -12.31 22.20 7.80
C PRO A 28 -10.86 21.79 8.11
N VAL A 29 -10.57 21.44 9.36
CA VAL A 29 -9.26 20.96 9.79
C VAL A 29 -8.97 19.59 9.19
N ILE A 30 -9.90 18.63 9.27
CA ILE A 30 -9.75 17.31 8.69
C ILE A 30 -9.62 17.40 7.17
N ALA A 31 -10.45 18.20 6.51
CA ALA A 31 -10.36 18.44 5.07
C ALA A 31 -8.99 19.02 4.67
N SER A 32 -8.47 19.99 5.43
CA SER A 32 -7.14 20.57 5.21
C SER A 32 -6.02 19.55 5.40
N MET A 33 -6.10 18.70 6.42
CA MET A 33 -5.11 17.65 6.69
C MET A 33 -5.10 16.60 5.58
N ARG A 34 -6.27 16.14 5.13
CA ARG A 34 -6.40 15.22 3.99
C ARG A 34 -5.79 15.79 2.73
N ALA A 35 -6.08 17.07 2.41
CA ALA A 35 -5.52 17.74 1.25
C ALA A 35 -4.00 17.91 1.32
N LYS A 36 -3.44 18.14 2.52
CA LYS A 36 -1.97 18.18 2.73
C LYS A 36 -1.35 16.82 2.53
N LEU A 37 -1.98 15.76 3.07
CA LEU A 37 -1.51 14.39 2.91
C LEU A 37 -1.53 13.94 1.45
N ASP A 38 -2.61 14.23 0.72
CA ASP A 38 -2.72 13.95 -0.72
C ASP A 38 -1.60 14.62 -1.52
N ARG A 39 -1.35 15.91 -1.27
CA ARG A 39 -0.23 16.61 -1.91
C ARG A 39 1.13 16.03 -1.57
N ALA A 40 1.35 15.65 -0.31
CA ALA A 40 2.60 15.02 0.11
C ALA A 40 2.82 13.67 -0.58
N LEU A 41 1.79 12.84 -0.68
CA LEU A 41 1.85 11.56 -1.40
C LEU A 41 2.13 11.75 -2.89
N LYS A 42 1.49 12.72 -3.53
CA LYS A 42 1.73 13.05 -4.94
C LYS A 42 3.16 13.52 -5.18
N LEU A 43 3.70 14.39 -4.32
CA LEU A 43 5.10 14.82 -4.40
C LEU A 43 6.05 13.64 -4.23
N LEU A 44 5.87 12.80 -3.20
CA LEU A 44 6.69 11.62 -2.96
C LEU A 44 6.67 10.66 -4.16
N SER A 45 5.51 10.40 -4.75
CA SER A 45 5.42 9.52 -5.90
C SER A 45 6.04 10.12 -7.17
N THR A 46 6.04 11.43 -7.30
CA THR A 46 6.63 12.14 -8.46
C THR A 46 8.14 12.26 -8.35
N ASP A 47 8.66 12.67 -7.21
CA ASP A 47 10.08 12.99 -7.02
C ASP A 47 10.96 11.76 -6.82
N LEU A 48 10.43 10.74 -6.13
CA LEU A 48 11.20 9.52 -5.84
C LEU A 48 11.31 8.57 -7.04
N TYR A 49 10.39 8.66 -8.00
CA TYR A 49 10.30 7.70 -9.10
C TYR A 49 10.21 8.40 -10.45
N ALA A 50 11.35 8.89 -10.93
CA ALA A 50 11.45 9.64 -12.18
C ALA A 50 11.07 8.84 -13.45
N LYS A 51 10.91 7.51 -13.36
CA LYS A 51 10.55 6.64 -14.48
C LYS A 51 9.31 5.83 -14.15
N ASP A 52 8.36 5.76 -15.08
CA ASP A 52 7.10 5.03 -14.90
C ASP A 52 7.29 3.52 -14.65
N ILE A 53 8.39 2.94 -15.12
CA ILE A 53 8.72 1.53 -14.90
C ILE A 53 9.12 1.19 -13.44
N HIS A 54 9.42 2.19 -12.60
CA HIS A 54 9.88 1.94 -11.24
C HIS A 54 8.87 1.18 -10.38
N PHE A 55 7.55 1.41 -10.58
CA PHE A 55 6.55 0.67 -9.82
C PHE A 55 6.64 -0.86 -10.06
N VAL A 56 6.99 -1.28 -11.28
CA VAL A 56 7.19 -2.71 -11.60
C VAL A 56 8.36 -3.28 -10.82
N LEU A 57 9.48 -2.55 -10.79
CA LEU A 57 10.68 -2.96 -10.05
C LEU A 57 10.42 -3.03 -8.54
N GLU A 58 9.68 -2.07 -7.98
CA GLU A 58 9.28 -2.08 -6.59
C GLU A 58 8.35 -3.25 -6.25
N LEU A 59 7.40 -3.59 -7.14
CA LEU A 59 6.53 -4.75 -6.94
C LEU A 59 7.31 -6.07 -7.04
N LEU A 60 8.27 -6.17 -7.96
CA LEU A 60 9.18 -7.33 -8.05
C LEU A 60 10.02 -7.48 -6.78
N GLN A 61 10.63 -6.39 -6.30
CA GLN A 61 11.40 -6.39 -5.07
C GLN A 61 10.54 -6.74 -3.85
N ASN A 62 9.31 -6.23 -3.79
CA ASN A 62 8.38 -6.61 -2.74
C ASN A 62 8.04 -8.09 -2.79
N ALA A 63 7.84 -8.67 -3.99
CA ALA A 63 7.60 -10.10 -4.16
C ALA A 63 8.81 -10.94 -3.70
N GLU A 64 10.05 -10.51 -3.99
CA GLU A 64 11.27 -11.18 -3.53
C GLU A 64 11.38 -11.16 -2.00
N ASP A 65 11.01 -10.05 -1.37
CA ASP A 65 11.06 -9.86 0.08
C ASP A 65 9.89 -10.52 0.84
N ASN A 66 8.87 -11.02 0.16
CA ASN A 66 7.69 -11.61 0.78
C ASN A 66 7.95 -13.01 1.33
N SER A 67 6.99 -13.54 2.09
CA SER A 67 7.05 -14.89 2.65
C SER A 67 6.21 -15.85 1.81
N TYR A 68 6.72 -17.07 1.60
CA TYR A 68 6.07 -18.10 0.82
C TYR A 68 5.89 -19.35 1.67
N ALA A 69 4.85 -20.14 1.38
CA ALA A 69 4.65 -21.40 2.07
C ALA A 69 5.79 -22.40 1.74
N PRO A 70 6.15 -23.30 2.67
CA PRO A 70 7.18 -24.29 2.42
C PRO A 70 6.93 -25.09 1.13
N GLY A 71 7.94 -25.22 0.27
CA GLY A 71 7.85 -25.94 -1.00
C GLY A 71 7.17 -25.19 -2.15
N VAL A 72 6.69 -23.97 -1.93
CA VAL A 72 6.15 -23.11 -2.99
C VAL A 72 7.29 -22.38 -3.68
N VAL A 73 7.33 -22.46 -5.01
CA VAL A 73 8.24 -21.62 -5.81
C VAL A 73 7.62 -20.22 -5.93
N PRO A 74 8.33 -19.16 -5.51
CA PRO A 74 7.84 -17.80 -5.64
C PRO A 74 7.48 -17.45 -7.09
N GLU A 75 6.29 -16.91 -7.30
CA GLU A 75 5.81 -16.47 -8.61
C GLU A 75 5.17 -15.09 -8.51
N ILE A 76 5.49 -14.21 -9.44
CA ILE A 76 4.76 -12.98 -9.69
C ILE A 76 4.30 -12.95 -11.15
N ARG A 77 3.05 -12.59 -11.39
CA ARG A 77 2.44 -12.53 -12.71
C ARG A 77 1.87 -11.14 -12.97
N PHE A 78 2.22 -10.57 -14.10
CA PHE A 78 1.66 -9.32 -14.60
C PHE A 78 0.68 -9.64 -15.74
N VAL A 79 -0.54 -9.15 -15.62
CA VAL A 79 -1.58 -9.29 -16.65
C VAL A 79 -2.04 -7.89 -17.04
N LEU A 80 -1.86 -7.55 -18.31
CA LEU A 80 -2.33 -6.30 -18.90
C LEU A 80 -3.67 -6.54 -19.57
N THR A 81 -4.64 -5.72 -19.21
CA THR A 81 -5.94 -5.64 -19.90
C THR A 81 -6.08 -4.27 -20.55
N ASN A 82 -7.19 -4.02 -21.23
CA ASN A 82 -7.44 -2.69 -21.80
C ASN A 82 -7.56 -1.59 -20.74
N ASP A 83 -8.02 -1.95 -19.53
CA ASP A 83 -8.41 -0.98 -18.50
C ASP A 83 -7.58 -1.10 -17.20
N ALA A 84 -6.78 -2.15 -17.05
CA ALA A 84 -6.07 -2.42 -15.80
C ALA A 84 -4.75 -3.18 -16.00
N ILE A 85 -3.87 -3.02 -15.02
CA ILE A 85 -2.71 -3.89 -14.81
C ILE A 85 -3.01 -4.72 -13.56
N LEU A 86 -3.08 -6.04 -13.70
CA LEU A 86 -3.20 -6.96 -12.57
C LEU A 86 -1.81 -7.50 -12.24
N VAL A 87 -1.48 -7.46 -10.95
CA VAL A 87 -0.25 -8.06 -10.43
C VAL A 87 -0.64 -9.12 -9.41
N GLN A 88 -0.31 -10.36 -9.69
CA GLN A 88 -0.63 -11.52 -8.87
C GLN A 88 0.66 -12.11 -8.30
N ASN A 89 0.63 -12.45 -7.01
CA ASN A 89 1.74 -13.06 -6.31
C ASN A 89 1.22 -14.26 -5.48
N ASN A 90 1.96 -15.36 -5.42
CA ASN A 90 1.59 -16.55 -4.67
C ASN A 90 2.19 -16.60 -3.25
N GLU A 91 2.44 -15.45 -2.66
CA GLU A 91 2.88 -15.30 -1.28
C GLU A 91 1.82 -15.76 -0.26
N VAL A 92 2.19 -15.83 1.02
CA VAL A 92 1.27 -16.20 2.11
C VAL A 92 0.14 -15.18 2.34
N GLY A 93 0.22 -14.01 1.71
CA GLY A 93 -0.75 -12.92 1.82
C GLY A 93 -0.49 -11.96 2.98
N PHE A 94 -1.19 -10.84 2.97
CA PHE A 94 -0.98 -9.74 3.90
C PHE A 94 -1.56 -10.03 5.28
N SER A 95 -0.80 -9.64 6.29
CA SER A 95 -1.25 -9.52 7.68
C SER A 95 -1.90 -8.16 7.93
N GLU A 96 -2.55 -8.00 9.09
CA GLU A 96 -3.04 -6.70 9.55
C GLU A 96 -1.90 -5.65 9.60
N GLU A 97 -0.70 -6.04 10.05
CA GLU A 97 0.47 -5.15 10.12
C GLU A 97 0.89 -4.67 8.72
N ASN A 98 0.87 -5.55 7.72
CA ASN A 98 1.17 -5.18 6.34
C ASN A 98 0.17 -4.16 5.79
N ILE A 99 -1.13 -4.39 6.02
CA ILE A 99 -2.17 -3.45 5.57
C ILE A 99 -2.02 -2.09 6.25
N ARG A 100 -1.78 -2.05 7.56
CA ARG A 100 -1.54 -0.79 8.26
C ARG A 100 -0.33 -0.04 7.71
N SER A 101 0.76 -0.74 7.42
CA SER A 101 1.97 -0.17 6.79
C SER A 101 1.72 0.37 5.38
N ILE A 102 0.96 -0.34 4.56
CA ILE A 102 0.60 0.13 3.21
C ILE A 102 -0.23 1.41 3.28
N CYS A 103 -1.14 1.51 4.24
CA CYS A 103 -1.97 2.69 4.44
C CYS A 103 -1.23 3.85 5.10
N ASP A 104 -0.12 3.63 5.77
CA ASP A 104 0.69 4.69 6.40
C ASP A 104 1.63 5.34 5.36
N VAL A 105 1.92 6.64 5.53
CA VAL A 105 2.73 7.42 4.57
C VAL A 105 4.21 7.05 4.61
N ALA A 106 4.74 6.73 5.78
CA ALA A 106 6.18 6.54 6.00
C ALA A 106 6.54 5.30 6.82
N ASN A 107 5.60 4.39 7.06
CA ASN A 107 5.82 3.21 7.85
C ASN A 107 6.00 1.97 6.96
N SER A 108 6.92 1.10 7.33
CA SER A 108 7.14 -0.19 6.70
C SER A 108 7.08 -1.29 7.75
N SER A 109 6.29 -2.32 7.49
CA SER A 109 6.28 -3.54 8.34
C SER A 109 7.60 -4.31 8.27
N LYS A 110 8.42 -4.06 7.26
CA LYS A 110 9.73 -4.69 7.09
C LYS A 110 10.72 -4.04 8.05
N LYS A 111 10.93 -4.66 9.22
CA LYS A 111 12.00 -4.29 10.15
C LYS A 111 13.34 -4.50 9.45
N LYS A 112 14.31 -3.58 9.68
CA LYS A 112 15.68 -3.69 9.18
C LYS A 112 16.27 -5.07 9.51
N ARG A 113 16.14 -6.03 8.59
CA ARG A 113 16.96 -7.24 8.58
C ARG A 113 18.12 -7.00 7.63
N LEU A 114 19.33 -7.40 8.03
CA LEU A 114 20.50 -7.41 7.14
C LEU A 114 20.14 -8.20 5.86
N GLY A 115 20.23 -7.54 4.70
CA GLY A 115 19.93 -8.14 3.40
C GLY A 115 18.69 -7.58 2.66
N TYR A 116 17.91 -6.70 3.26
CA TYR A 116 16.81 -6.03 2.57
C TYR A 116 17.26 -4.77 1.84
N VAL A 117 17.01 -4.69 0.55
CA VAL A 117 17.45 -3.61 -0.37
C VAL A 117 16.35 -2.57 -0.60
N GLY A 118 15.30 -2.51 0.18
CA GLY A 118 14.21 -1.55 -0.01
C GLY A 118 14.17 -0.45 1.04
N GLU A 119 14.12 0.80 0.63
CA GLU A 119 13.91 1.94 1.53
C GLU A 119 12.44 2.03 1.97
N LYS A 120 12.17 1.57 3.21
CA LYS A 120 11.23 2.16 4.17
C LYS A 120 9.78 2.43 3.72
N GLY A 121 9.05 1.41 3.22
CA GLY A 121 7.59 1.52 3.08
C GLY A 121 7.09 2.52 2.02
N ILE A 122 7.99 3.13 1.29
CA ILE A 122 7.70 4.09 0.24
C ILE A 122 7.52 3.38 -1.11
N GLY A 123 8.17 2.22 -1.31
CA GLY A 123 8.20 1.51 -2.59
C GLY A 123 6.81 1.23 -3.18
N PHE A 124 5.89 0.70 -2.37
CA PHE A 124 4.51 0.47 -2.83
C PHE A 124 3.82 1.76 -3.31
N LYS A 125 4.17 2.93 -2.75
CA LYS A 125 3.56 4.21 -3.15
C LYS A 125 3.87 4.58 -4.62
N SER A 126 4.85 3.92 -5.24
CA SER A 126 5.14 4.09 -6.67
C SER A 126 3.96 3.73 -7.58
N VAL A 127 3.03 2.88 -7.13
CA VAL A 127 1.81 2.54 -7.89
C VAL A 127 0.93 3.77 -8.15
N PHE A 128 0.98 4.81 -7.32
CA PHE A 128 0.26 6.07 -7.53
C PHE A 128 0.77 6.90 -8.71
N ARG A 129 1.83 6.46 -9.39
CA ARG A 129 2.25 7.01 -10.69
C ARG A 129 1.34 6.56 -11.83
N VAL A 130 0.71 5.41 -11.69
CA VAL A 130 -0.07 4.78 -12.79
C VAL A 130 -1.56 4.68 -12.48
N THR A 131 -1.96 4.85 -11.23
CA THR A 131 -3.36 4.88 -10.81
C THR A 131 -3.55 5.67 -9.52
N ASP A 132 -4.68 6.39 -9.41
CA ASP A 132 -5.10 7.05 -8.16
C ASP A 132 -5.85 6.07 -7.22
N GLU A 133 -6.31 4.93 -7.74
CA GLU A 133 -7.15 3.96 -7.02
C GLU A 133 -6.62 2.52 -7.16
N PRO A 134 -5.48 2.18 -6.51
CA PRO A 134 -5.00 0.81 -6.51
C PRO A 134 -5.91 -0.08 -5.68
N LEU A 135 -6.35 -1.21 -6.25
CA LEU A 135 -7.10 -2.24 -5.54
C LEU A 135 -6.15 -3.31 -5.02
N ILE A 136 -6.25 -3.64 -3.75
CA ILE A 136 -5.50 -4.72 -3.11
C ILE A 136 -6.48 -5.79 -2.65
N VAL A 137 -6.19 -7.04 -2.99
CA VAL A 137 -6.95 -8.22 -2.52
C VAL A 137 -5.96 -9.23 -1.96
N SER A 138 -6.00 -9.48 -0.66
CA SER A 138 -5.09 -10.39 0.03
C SER A 138 -5.66 -10.84 1.37
N ASN A 139 -5.70 -12.15 1.66
CA ASN A 139 -6.15 -12.72 2.94
C ASN A 139 -7.47 -12.15 3.48
N GLY A 140 -8.42 -11.88 2.60
CA GLY A 140 -9.72 -11.35 2.97
C GLY A 140 -9.79 -9.82 3.14
N PHE A 141 -8.65 -9.13 2.94
CA PHE A 141 -8.61 -7.67 2.78
C PHE A 141 -8.97 -7.28 1.36
#